data_155dc9e2a9fbfedbc0735644404f2b98
#
_entry.id   155dc9e2a9fbfedbc0735644404f2b98
#
_cell.length_a   1.000
_cell.length_b   1.000
_cell.length_c   1.000
_cell.angle_alpha   90.00
_cell.angle_beta   90.00
_cell.angle_gamma   90.00
#
_symmetry.space_group_name_H-M   'P 1'
#
loop_
_entity.id
_entity.type
_entity.pdbx_description
1 polymer ?
#
loop_
_entity_poly.entity_id
_entity_poly.type
_entity_poly.pdbx_seq_one_letter_code
_entity_poly.pdbx_strand_id
1 'polypeptide(L)'
;MPKKTLKNISEIRRFFHTNSDPIYFVSATNFNLLGLDEWVKNFKYICYMDCFDGRHPNVLVPSELPHDEFQSIEDINNYLLQHKEVVDYVKARGGKPRFVFLMFDEETEKLAKQLGGKVWFPKASLRTSMDNKIETGRVGNKAGVPSVPNTLAEVKSYDHLQEICKEAKLGNDLVLQSAFGDSGHTTFFIKTEADFRKHEHEIVGEGEIKIMKRIDCRGSAIEACATSEGTIVGPLMTELVGFKELTPYRGGWCGNEIFSTAFSPKVRQQARDLTFKFGEQLRKEGYR
;
A
#
# COMPACT_ATOMS: atom_id res chain seq x y z
N MET A 1 5.07 -33.46 -3.71
CA MET A 1 3.93 -33.59 -4.66
C MET A 1 4.12 -32.56 -5.75
N PRO A 2 3.82 -32.86 -7.03
CA PRO A 2 3.89 -31.84 -8.07
C PRO A 2 2.91 -30.71 -7.75
N LYS A 3 3.37 -29.45 -7.91
CA LYS A 3 2.54 -28.27 -7.66
C LYS A 3 1.36 -28.28 -8.65
N LYS A 4 0.14 -28.27 -8.12
CA LYS A 4 -1.06 -28.21 -8.94
C LYS A 4 -1.27 -26.80 -9.44
N THR A 5 -1.33 -26.61 -10.76
CA THR A 5 -1.71 -25.33 -11.36
C THR A 5 -3.23 -25.17 -11.29
N LEU A 6 -3.68 -24.11 -10.64
CA LEU A 6 -5.10 -23.73 -10.61
C LEU A 6 -5.44 -22.94 -11.88
N LYS A 7 -6.47 -23.37 -12.62
CA LYS A 7 -6.76 -22.88 -13.97
C LYS A 7 -7.96 -21.93 -14.06
N ASN A 8 -8.79 -21.90 -13.02
CA ASN A 8 -10.01 -21.09 -13.00
C ASN A 8 -10.42 -20.76 -11.57
N ILE A 9 -11.36 -19.81 -11.43
CA ILE A 9 -11.83 -19.29 -10.14
C ILE A 9 -12.45 -20.37 -9.25
N SER A 10 -13.13 -21.37 -9.82
CA SER A 10 -13.75 -22.46 -9.06
C SER A 10 -12.69 -23.38 -8.44
N GLU A 11 -11.59 -23.63 -9.14
CA GLU A 11 -10.46 -24.38 -8.59
C GLU A 11 -9.74 -23.61 -7.49
N ILE A 12 -9.57 -22.30 -7.65
CA ILE A 12 -8.98 -21.41 -6.65
C ILE A 12 -9.86 -21.39 -5.39
N ARG A 13 -11.16 -21.19 -5.54
CA ARG A 13 -12.11 -21.21 -4.42
C ARG A 13 -12.09 -22.53 -3.68
N ARG A 14 -12.14 -23.65 -4.43
CA ARG A 14 -12.05 -24.99 -3.84
C ARG A 14 -10.73 -25.18 -3.07
N PHE A 15 -9.62 -24.70 -3.61
CA PHE A 15 -8.32 -24.77 -2.94
C PHE A 15 -8.32 -23.99 -1.63
N PHE A 16 -8.85 -22.78 -1.60
CA PHE A 16 -8.96 -21.99 -0.38
C PHE A 16 -9.84 -22.63 0.69
N HIS A 17 -10.85 -23.40 0.31
CA HIS A 17 -11.67 -24.18 1.24
C HIS A 17 -10.96 -25.41 1.82
N THR A 18 -9.79 -25.79 1.32
CA THR A 18 -8.94 -26.84 1.92
C THR A 18 -7.98 -26.32 2.98
N ASN A 19 -7.91 -25.00 3.19
CA ASN A 19 -7.03 -24.42 4.20
C ASN A 19 -7.35 -24.91 5.60
N SER A 20 -6.34 -25.34 6.35
CA SER A 20 -6.46 -25.80 7.73
C SER A 20 -5.82 -24.84 8.74
N ASP A 21 -4.89 -24.01 8.31
CA ASP A 21 -4.23 -23.03 9.18
C ASP A 21 -5.16 -21.84 9.47
N PRO A 22 -5.19 -21.30 10.69
CA PRO A 22 -5.91 -20.09 10.98
C PRO A 22 -5.21 -18.88 10.33
N ILE A 23 -6.00 -18.03 9.66
CA ILE A 23 -5.53 -16.79 9.05
C ILE A 23 -6.28 -15.65 9.73
N TYR A 24 -5.53 -14.66 10.23
CA TYR A 24 -6.06 -13.48 10.91
C TYR A 24 -5.71 -12.23 10.14
N PHE A 25 -6.72 -11.50 9.69
CA PHE A 25 -6.55 -10.11 9.29
C PHE A 25 -6.68 -9.23 10.53
N VAL A 26 -5.65 -8.45 10.83
CA VAL A 26 -5.62 -7.57 12.01
C VAL A 26 -5.57 -6.12 11.54
N SER A 27 -6.53 -5.31 11.97
CA SER A 27 -6.63 -3.90 11.59
C SER A 27 -7.62 -3.15 12.49
N ALA A 28 -7.71 -1.83 12.33
CA ALA A 28 -8.74 -1.02 12.98
C ALA A 28 -10.17 -1.50 12.65
N THR A 29 -10.41 -1.87 11.38
CA THR A 29 -11.69 -2.37 10.87
C THR A 29 -11.48 -3.54 9.92
N ASN A 30 -12.55 -4.28 9.62
CA ASN A 30 -12.51 -5.42 8.70
C ASN A 30 -12.90 -5.07 7.25
N PHE A 31 -13.40 -3.87 6.99
CA PHE A 31 -14.08 -3.53 5.73
C PHE A 31 -13.20 -3.67 4.48
N ASN A 32 -11.89 -3.50 4.57
CA ASN A 32 -10.98 -3.62 3.42
C ASN A 32 -10.91 -5.04 2.85
N LEU A 33 -11.12 -6.06 3.68
CA LEU A 33 -11.06 -7.47 3.29
C LEU A 33 -12.34 -8.24 3.63
N LEU A 34 -13.45 -7.53 3.86
CA LEU A 34 -14.74 -8.14 4.13
C LEU A 34 -15.14 -9.09 3.00
N GLY A 35 -15.60 -10.30 3.39
CA GLY A 35 -15.98 -11.37 2.47
C GLY A 35 -14.86 -12.38 2.15
N LEU A 36 -13.60 -12.14 2.52
CA LEU A 36 -12.55 -13.15 2.36
C LEU A 36 -12.77 -14.39 3.21
N ASP A 37 -13.45 -14.28 4.35
CA ASP A 37 -13.82 -15.38 5.23
C ASP A 37 -14.83 -16.35 4.57
N GLU A 38 -15.58 -15.90 3.57
CA GLU A 38 -16.42 -16.75 2.73
C GLU A 38 -15.61 -17.53 1.67
N TRP A 39 -14.48 -17.00 1.25
CA TRP A 39 -13.62 -17.59 0.23
C TRP A 39 -12.54 -18.48 0.81
N VAL A 40 -11.99 -18.11 1.96
CA VAL A 40 -10.85 -18.77 2.58
C VAL A 40 -11.27 -19.39 3.91
N LYS A 41 -11.27 -20.71 3.98
CA LYS A 41 -11.58 -21.42 5.22
C LYS A 41 -10.60 -21.02 6.32
N ASN A 42 -11.10 -20.83 7.54
CA ASN A 42 -10.38 -20.40 8.73
C ASN A 42 -9.82 -18.96 8.66
N PHE A 43 -10.30 -18.13 7.75
CA PHE A 43 -10.01 -16.70 7.73
C PHE A 43 -10.89 -15.99 8.78
N LYS A 44 -10.27 -15.17 9.61
CA LYS A 44 -10.93 -14.40 10.68
C LYS A 44 -10.34 -13.00 10.74
N TYR A 45 -11.10 -12.10 11.33
CA TYR A 45 -10.72 -10.72 11.55
C TYR A 45 -10.51 -10.47 13.05
N ILE A 46 -9.50 -9.72 13.40
CA ILE A 46 -9.25 -9.17 14.73
C ILE A 46 -9.21 -7.66 14.54
N CYS A 47 -10.22 -6.97 15.06
CA CYS A 47 -10.42 -5.55 14.77
C CYS A 47 -10.64 -4.76 16.06
N TYR A 48 -10.28 -3.47 16.01
CA TYR A 48 -10.61 -2.53 17.07
C TYR A 48 -12.09 -2.16 17.06
N MET A 49 -12.67 -2.04 15.85
CA MET A 49 -14.10 -1.78 15.65
C MET A 49 -14.75 -2.91 14.84
N ASP A 50 -16.02 -3.18 15.10
CA ASP A 50 -16.84 -4.14 14.33
C ASP A 50 -17.36 -3.50 13.02
N CYS A 51 -18.20 -4.24 12.31
CA CYS A 51 -18.89 -3.76 11.12
C CYS A 51 -19.83 -2.58 11.44
N PHE A 52 -20.07 -1.73 10.45
CA PHE A 52 -20.94 -0.54 10.61
C PHE A 52 -22.39 -0.86 10.95
N ASP A 53 -22.90 -2.03 10.54
CA ASP A 53 -24.28 -2.47 10.66
C ASP A 53 -24.49 -3.51 11.77
N GLY A 54 -23.48 -3.77 12.58
CA GLY A 54 -23.55 -4.68 13.71
C GLY A 54 -22.40 -5.67 13.80
N ARG A 55 -22.63 -6.76 14.54
CA ARG A 55 -21.61 -7.77 14.80
C ARG A 55 -21.47 -8.75 13.64
N HIS A 56 -20.25 -8.95 13.21
CA HIS A 56 -19.91 -9.97 12.21
C HIS A 56 -19.41 -11.26 12.88
N PRO A 57 -19.89 -12.46 12.51
CA PRO A 57 -19.58 -13.72 13.23
C PRO A 57 -18.12 -14.16 13.12
N ASN A 58 -17.38 -13.60 12.16
CA ASN A 58 -15.95 -13.89 11.94
C ASN A 58 -15.02 -12.78 12.42
N VAL A 59 -15.54 -11.72 13.04
CA VAL A 59 -14.78 -10.60 13.59
C VAL A 59 -14.72 -10.73 15.10
N LEU A 60 -13.49 -10.71 15.63
CA LEU A 60 -13.23 -10.54 17.06
C LEU A 60 -12.93 -9.05 17.31
N VAL A 61 -13.72 -8.45 18.16
CA VAL A 61 -13.46 -7.12 18.74
C VAL A 61 -13.27 -7.35 20.25
N PRO A 62 -12.05 -7.13 20.79
CA PRO A 62 -11.83 -7.29 22.22
C PRO A 62 -12.50 -6.14 23.00
N SER A 63 -12.72 -6.36 24.31
CA SER A 63 -13.17 -5.28 25.19
C SER A 63 -12.13 -4.18 25.25
N GLU A 64 -12.59 -2.93 25.23
CA GLU A 64 -11.67 -1.79 25.26
C GLU A 64 -10.99 -1.70 26.62
N LEU A 65 -9.66 -1.59 26.62
CA LEU A 65 -8.83 -1.33 27.79
C LEU A 65 -8.24 0.08 27.68
N PRO A 66 -7.90 0.74 28.81
CA PRO A 66 -7.21 2.02 28.79
C PRO A 66 -5.93 1.95 27.96
N HIS A 67 -5.76 2.88 27.05
CA HIS A 67 -4.58 3.00 26.19
C HIS A 67 -4.33 4.48 25.86
N ASP A 68 -3.11 4.79 25.42
CA ASP A 68 -2.78 6.09 24.86
C ASP A 68 -3.48 6.29 23.51
N GLU A 69 -3.61 7.54 23.06
CA GLU A 69 -4.18 7.86 21.76
C GLU A 69 -3.33 7.22 20.64
N PHE A 70 -3.96 6.46 19.76
CA PHE A 70 -3.28 5.85 18.62
C PHE A 70 -2.82 6.92 17.63
N GLN A 71 -1.55 6.87 17.26
CA GLN A 71 -0.96 7.77 16.28
C GLN A 71 -0.90 7.13 14.87
N SER A 72 -1.06 5.80 14.80
CA SER A 72 -0.94 5.03 13.56
C SER A 72 -1.83 3.78 13.56
N ILE A 73 -1.99 3.16 12.39
CA ILE A 73 -2.64 1.83 12.27
C ILE A 73 -1.76 0.77 12.93
N GLU A 74 -0.45 0.92 12.90
CA GLU A 74 0.52 0.04 13.55
C GLU A 74 0.29 0.00 15.06
N ASP A 75 0.02 1.15 15.70
CA ASP A 75 -0.30 1.21 17.14
C ASP A 75 -1.56 0.42 17.48
N ILE A 76 -2.59 0.52 16.64
CA ILE A 76 -3.83 -0.26 16.81
C ILE A 76 -3.53 -1.75 16.67
N ASN A 77 -2.75 -2.15 15.67
CA ASN A 77 -2.39 -3.56 15.47
C ASN A 77 -1.57 -4.09 16.65
N ASN A 78 -0.62 -3.31 17.15
CA ASN A 78 0.21 -3.67 18.29
C ASN A 78 -0.61 -3.78 19.58
N TYR A 79 -1.55 -2.87 19.82
CA TYR A 79 -2.52 -2.96 20.91
C TYR A 79 -3.34 -4.25 20.82
N LEU A 80 -3.92 -4.56 19.65
CA LEU A 80 -4.74 -5.76 19.45
C LEU A 80 -3.95 -7.04 19.69
N LEU A 81 -2.72 -7.14 19.18
CA LEU A 81 -1.90 -8.34 19.33
C LEU A 81 -1.38 -8.57 20.77
N GLN A 82 -1.36 -7.53 21.60
CA GLN A 82 -1.04 -7.61 23.03
C GLN A 82 -2.26 -7.86 23.92
N HIS A 83 -3.46 -7.61 23.39
CA HIS A 83 -4.68 -7.71 24.17
C HIS A 83 -4.95 -9.15 24.62
N LYS A 84 -5.24 -9.36 25.92
CA LYS A 84 -5.40 -10.70 26.50
C LYS A 84 -6.44 -11.55 25.79
N GLU A 85 -7.60 -10.98 25.45
CA GLU A 85 -8.67 -11.71 24.74
C GLU A 85 -8.22 -12.18 23.37
N VAL A 86 -7.44 -11.35 22.64
CA VAL A 86 -6.87 -11.71 21.34
C VAL A 86 -5.84 -12.82 21.48
N VAL A 87 -4.94 -12.70 22.46
CA VAL A 87 -3.92 -13.72 22.75
C VAL A 87 -4.58 -15.07 23.08
N ASP A 88 -5.58 -15.06 23.94
CA ASP A 88 -6.32 -16.25 24.34
C ASP A 88 -7.08 -16.85 23.14
N TYR A 89 -7.72 -16.01 22.32
CA TYR A 89 -8.43 -16.44 21.12
C TYR A 89 -7.52 -17.13 20.10
N VAL A 90 -6.36 -16.54 19.82
CA VAL A 90 -5.37 -17.11 18.88
C VAL A 90 -4.84 -18.43 19.41
N LYS A 91 -4.48 -18.50 20.70
CA LYS A 91 -3.97 -19.73 21.35
C LYS A 91 -5.00 -20.85 21.38
N ALA A 92 -6.26 -20.53 21.70
CA ALA A 92 -7.34 -21.52 21.78
C ALA A 92 -7.63 -22.19 20.43
N ARG A 93 -7.42 -21.50 19.31
CA ARG A 93 -7.61 -22.06 17.95
C ARG A 93 -6.47 -22.98 17.52
N GLY A 94 -5.30 -22.86 18.13
CA GLY A 94 -4.12 -23.68 17.80
C GLY A 94 -3.64 -23.52 16.34
N GLY A 95 -2.96 -24.56 15.83
CA GLY A 95 -2.45 -24.57 14.45
C GLY A 95 -1.21 -23.68 14.27
N LYS A 96 -1.01 -23.23 13.03
CA LYS A 96 0.08 -22.31 12.65
C LYS A 96 -0.52 -20.96 12.24
N PRO A 97 -0.69 -20.01 13.14
CA PRO A 97 -1.32 -18.72 12.83
C PRO A 97 -0.61 -18.01 11.68
N ARG A 98 -1.40 -17.42 10.78
CA ARG A 98 -0.94 -16.54 9.72
C ARG A 98 -1.57 -15.18 9.94
N PHE A 99 -0.76 -14.14 9.93
CA PHE A 99 -1.23 -12.78 10.13
C PHE A 99 -1.11 -11.97 8.85
N VAL A 100 -2.15 -11.24 8.55
CA VAL A 100 -2.28 -10.34 7.40
C VAL A 100 -2.62 -8.96 7.93
N PHE A 101 -1.91 -7.94 7.48
CA PHE A 101 -2.08 -6.55 7.90
C PHE A 101 -2.19 -5.64 6.67
N LEU A 102 -2.76 -4.46 6.82
CA LEU A 102 -2.58 -3.38 5.84
C LEU A 102 -1.25 -2.66 6.08
N MET A 103 -1.04 -2.26 7.31
CA MET A 103 0.17 -1.58 7.79
C MET A 103 0.70 -2.35 8.99
N PHE A 104 2.01 -2.42 9.14
CA PHE A 104 2.66 -3.10 10.26
C PHE A 104 4.12 -2.68 10.37
N ASP A 105 4.67 -2.78 11.56
CA ASP A 105 6.04 -2.43 11.92
C ASP A 105 6.81 -3.63 12.53
N GLU A 106 8.01 -3.41 12.97
CA GLU A 106 8.88 -4.43 13.58
C GLU A 106 8.31 -4.95 14.91
N GLU A 107 7.58 -4.11 15.67
CA GLU A 107 6.91 -4.56 16.90
C GLU A 107 5.74 -5.49 16.57
N THR A 108 4.96 -5.17 15.54
CA THR A 108 3.89 -6.06 15.03
C THR A 108 4.45 -7.43 14.63
N GLU A 109 5.59 -7.47 13.92
CA GLU A 109 6.27 -8.73 13.57
C GLU A 109 6.67 -9.54 14.81
N LYS A 110 7.22 -8.88 15.81
CA LYS A 110 7.65 -9.48 17.06
C LYS A 110 6.45 -10.06 17.83
N LEU A 111 5.37 -9.30 17.94
CA LEU A 111 4.13 -9.74 18.61
C LEU A 111 3.49 -10.93 17.88
N ALA A 112 3.39 -10.89 16.55
CA ALA A 112 2.90 -12.02 15.76
C ALA A 112 3.74 -13.29 15.99
N LYS A 113 5.06 -13.15 16.08
CA LYS A 113 5.97 -14.26 16.40
C LYS A 113 5.78 -14.79 17.83
N GLN A 114 5.54 -13.93 18.81
CA GLN A 114 5.25 -14.32 20.21
C GLN A 114 3.95 -15.14 20.30
N LEU A 115 2.98 -14.88 19.43
CA LEU A 115 1.76 -15.67 19.26
C LEU A 115 1.96 -16.99 18.48
N GLY A 116 3.22 -17.36 18.16
CA GLY A 116 3.55 -18.56 17.39
C GLY A 116 3.22 -18.46 15.90
N GLY A 117 2.92 -17.26 15.42
CA GLY A 117 2.48 -17.02 14.07
C GLY A 117 3.55 -16.50 13.11
N LYS A 118 3.15 -16.34 11.87
CA LYS A 118 3.95 -15.77 10.80
C LYS A 118 3.17 -14.68 10.08
N VAL A 119 3.81 -13.54 9.87
CA VAL A 119 3.30 -12.48 9.00
C VAL A 119 3.45 -12.93 7.54
N TRP A 120 2.38 -12.77 6.74
CA TRP A 120 2.35 -13.14 5.31
C TRP A 120 2.69 -11.95 4.43
N PHE A 121 3.73 -11.23 4.80
CA PHE A 121 4.28 -10.10 4.06
C PHE A 121 5.81 -10.15 4.12
N PRO A 122 6.52 -9.35 3.33
CA PRO A 122 7.92 -9.07 3.53
C PRO A 122 8.18 -8.50 4.92
N LYS A 123 9.46 -8.44 5.33
CA LYS A 123 9.83 -7.80 6.60
C LYS A 123 9.33 -6.34 6.66
N ALA A 124 8.95 -5.89 7.85
CA ALA A 124 8.49 -4.53 8.08
C ALA A 124 9.46 -3.47 7.55
N SER A 125 10.77 -3.63 7.80
CA SER A 125 11.80 -2.74 7.28
C SER A 125 11.82 -2.64 5.75
N LEU A 126 11.57 -3.76 5.04
CA LEU A 126 11.50 -3.74 3.57
C LEU A 126 10.18 -3.12 3.08
N ARG A 127 9.07 -3.37 3.77
CA ARG A 127 7.80 -2.69 3.50
C ARG A 127 7.96 -1.17 3.61
N THR A 128 8.51 -0.70 4.73
CA THR A 128 8.76 0.73 4.96
C THR A 128 9.68 1.33 3.90
N SER A 129 10.74 0.62 3.51
CA SER A 129 11.60 1.07 2.41
C SER A 129 10.84 1.19 1.09
N MET A 130 9.92 0.26 0.79
CA MET A 130 9.13 0.30 -0.44
C MET A 130 7.95 1.28 -0.39
N ASP A 131 7.54 1.72 0.78
CA ASP A 131 6.58 2.81 0.96
C ASP A 131 7.20 4.19 0.67
N ASN A 132 8.51 4.29 0.78
CA ASN A 132 9.27 5.48 0.39
C ASN A 132 9.25 5.69 -1.13
N LYS A 133 8.63 6.80 -1.59
CA LYS A 133 8.45 7.13 -3.02
C LYS A 133 9.77 7.31 -3.77
N ILE A 134 10.83 7.71 -3.07
CA ILE A 134 12.18 7.87 -3.62
C ILE A 134 12.82 6.49 -3.85
N GLU A 135 12.79 5.62 -2.84
CA GLU A 135 13.33 4.27 -2.93
C GLU A 135 12.57 3.43 -3.97
N THR A 136 11.25 3.53 -4.00
CA THR A 136 10.42 2.88 -5.02
C THR A 136 10.81 3.34 -6.43
N GLY A 137 11.08 4.65 -6.61
CA GLY A 137 11.61 5.19 -7.86
C GLY A 137 12.96 4.59 -8.25
N ARG A 138 13.88 4.44 -7.29
CA ARG A 138 15.20 3.80 -7.51
C ARG A 138 15.08 2.33 -7.93
N VAL A 139 14.18 1.59 -7.29
CA VAL A 139 13.88 0.19 -7.67
C VAL A 139 13.27 0.13 -9.07
N GLY A 140 12.36 1.04 -9.41
CA GLY A 140 11.79 1.16 -10.75
C GLY A 140 12.87 1.41 -11.83
N ASN A 141 13.81 2.29 -11.56
CA ASN A 141 14.94 2.56 -12.46
C ASN A 141 15.82 1.31 -12.65
N LYS A 142 16.13 0.56 -11.59
CA LYS A 142 16.85 -0.72 -11.68
C LYS A 142 16.09 -1.75 -12.53
N ALA A 143 14.77 -1.74 -12.48
CA ALA A 143 13.92 -2.61 -13.27
C ALA A 143 13.80 -2.18 -14.74
N GLY A 144 14.31 -1.01 -15.11
CA GLY A 144 14.11 -0.41 -16.44
C GLY A 144 12.66 0.02 -16.68
N VAL A 145 11.94 0.38 -15.62
CA VAL A 145 10.59 0.94 -15.70
C VAL A 145 10.69 2.45 -15.82
N PRO A 146 10.21 3.06 -16.92
CA PRO A 146 10.29 4.50 -17.10
C PRO A 146 9.40 5.21 -16.06
N SER A 147 9.90 6.30 -15.51
CA SER A 147 9.13 7.22 -14.68
C SER A 147 8.92 8.56 -15.38
N VAL A 148 8.01 9.36 -14.84
CA VAL A 148 7.87 10.78 -15.25
C VAL A 148 9.22 11.46 -15.13
N PRO A 149 9.61 12.39 -16.06
CA PRO A 149 10.83 13.16 -15.92
C PRO A 149 10.91 13.80 -14.53
N ASN A 150 11.96 13.46 -13.78
CA ASN A 150 12.12 13.89 -12.39
C ASN A 150 13.58 14.01 -12.00
N THR A 151 13.80 14.69 -10.89
CA THR A 151 15.06 14.71 -10.15
C THR A 151 14.78 14.59 -8.65
N LEU A 152 15.81 14.24 -7.89
CA LEU A 152 15.77 14.16 -6.43
C LEU A 152 16.71 15.25 -5.89
N ALA A 153 16.22 16.09 -5.01
CA ALA A 153 17.00 17.15 -4.39
C ALA A 153 16.37 17.66 -3.11
N GLU A 154 17.20 18.22 -2.22
CA GLU A 154 16.74 19.07 -1.13
C GLU A 154 16.43 20.47 -1.69
N VAL A 155 15.26 21.02 -1.35
CA VAL A 155 14.85 22.37 -1.79
C VAL A 155 14.98 23.34 -0.64
N LYS A 156 15.71 24.45 -0.86
CA LYS A 156 16.01 25.48 0.16
C LYS A 156 15.21 26.76 -0.02
N SER A 157 14.79 27.04 -1.23
CA SER A 157 14.01 28.23 -1.60
C SER A 157 13.36 28.04 -2.96
N TYR A 158 12.47 28.96 -3.35
CA TYR A 158 11.92 28.97 -4.71
C TYR A 158 12.97 29.16 -5.80
N ASP A 159 13.93 30.06 -5.59
CA ASP A 159 15.04 30.31 -6.56
C ASP A 159 15.87 29.02 -6.71
N HIS A 160 16.22 28.39 -5.61
CA HIS A 160 16.93 27.10 -5.64
C HIS A 160 16.13 26.01 -6.37
N LEU A 161 14.81 25.93 -6.17
CA LEU A 161 13.95 25.03 -6.95
C LEU A 161 14.02 25.32 -8.46
N GLN A 162 14.03 26.60 -8.87
CA GLN A 162 14.14 26.98 -10.28
C GLN A 162 15.51 26.60 -10.88
N GLU A 163 16.60 26.74 -10.13
CA GLU A 163 17.94 26.28 -10.54
C GLU A 163 17.94 24.76 -10.78
N ILE A 164 17.46 23.98 -9.82
CA ILE A 164 17.32 22.51 -9.92
C ILE A 164 16.50 22.13 -11.18
N CYS A 165 15.38 22.78 -11.38
CA CYS A 165 14.50 22.48 -12.53
C CYS A 165 15.11 22.83 -13.87
N LYS A 166 15.91 23.91 -13.94
CA LYS A 166 16.66 24.32 -15.13
C LYS A 166 17.71 23.27 -15.48
N GLU A 167 18.51 22.83 -14.52
CA GLU A 167 19.52 21.79 -14.70
C GLU A 167 18.91 20.46 -15.14
N ALA A 168 17.82 20.05 -14.49
CA ALA A 168 17.10 18.82 -14.78
C ALA A 168 16.16 18.90 -15.99
N LYS A 169 16.01 20.08 -16.62
CA LYS A 169 15.14 20.34 -17.79
C LYS A 169 13.66 19.99 -17.56
N LEU A 170 13.15 20.26 -16.35
CA LEU A 170 11.79 19.91 -15.97
C LEU A 170 10.74 20.99 -16.35
N GLY A 171 11.19 22.24 -16.63
CA GLY A 171 10.28 23.36 -16.87
C GLY A 171 9.70 23.92 -15.57
N ASN A 172 8.60 24.67 -15.67
CA ASN A 172 8.04 25.45 -14.55
C ASN A 172 6.72 24.89 -14.00
N ASP A 173 6.12 23.90 -14.65
CA ASP A 173 4.90 23.25 -14.16
C ASP A 173 5.29 21.92 -13.52
N LEU A 174 5.28 21.89 -12.20
CA LEU A 174 5.94 20.88 -11.40
C LEU A 174 4.97 20.16 -10.45
N VAL A 175 5.34 18.96 -10.11
CA VAL A 175 4.77 18.20 -8.98
C VAL A 175 5.92 17.80 -8.06
N LEU A 176 5.84 18.20 -6.80
CA LEU A 176 6.79 17.84 -5.76
C LEU A 176 6.17 16.81 -4.84
N GLN A 177 6.93 15.80 -4.43
CA GLN A 177 6.46 14.79 -3.48
C GLN A 177 7.54 14.51 -2.43
N SER A 178 7.13 14.48 -1.15
CA SER A 178 7.96 13.98 -0.06
C SER A 178 8.17 12.47 -0.19
N ALA A 179 9.15 11.94 0.52
CA ALA A 179 9.48 10.52 0.55
C ALA A 179 8.30 9.66 1.00
N PHE A 180 7.61 10.11 2.05
CA PHE A 180 6.44 9.44 2.63
C PHE A 180 5.19 10.31 2.50
N GLY A 181 4.03 9.70 2.66
CA GLY A 181 2.71 10.34 2.62
C GLY A 181 1.76 9.64 1.66
N ASP A 182 0.49 9.65 2.02
CA ASP A 182 -0.59 8.99 1.30
C ASP A 182 -1.69 9.98 0.89
N SER A 183 -2.63 9.51 0.11
CA SER A 183 -3.86 10.23 -0.27
C SER A 183 -3.64 11.67 -0.80
N GLY A 184 -2.44 11.98 -1.28
CA GLY A 184 -2.10 13.29 -1.84
C GLY A 184 -1.68 14.36 -0.82
N HIS A 185 -1.59 14.04 0.47
CA HIS A 185 -1.23 15.00 1.53
C HIS A 185 0.14 15.64 1.35
N THR A 186 1.11 14.90 0.80
CA THR A 186 2.49 15.36 0.58
C THR A 186 2.81 15.53 -0.91
N THR A 187 1.81 15.91 -1.71
CA THR A 187 1.93 16.16 -3.14
C THR A 187 1.59 17.61 -3.45
N PHE A 188 2.57 18.38 -3.89
CA PHE A 188 2.47 19.82 -4.11
C PHE A 188 2.54 20.14 -5.60
N PHE A 189 1.59 20.93 -6.09
CA PHE A 189 1.53 21.39 -7.46
C PHE A 189 2.08 22.82 -7.53
N ILE A 190 3.24 23.02 -8.15
CA ILE A 190 3.98 24.28 -8.17
C ILE A 190 4.13 24.75 -9.62
N LYS A 191 3.52 25.88 -9.94
CA LYS A 191 3.64 26.54 -11.22
C LYS A 191 4.18 27.97 -11.08
N THR A 192 3.91 28.59 -9.94
CA THR A 192 4.30 29.97 -9.62
C THR A 192 4.98 30.02 -8.25
N GLU A 193 5.69 31.11 -7.98
CA GLU A 193 6.23 31.36 -6.64
C GLU A 193 5.12 31.38 -5.57
N ALA A 194 3.95 31.92 -5.88
CA ALA A 194 2.82 31.95 -4.97
C ALA A 194 2.36 30.54 -4.60
N ASP A 195 2.42 29.57 -5.52
CA ASP A 195 2.12 28.18 -5.21
C ASP A 195 3.17 27.57 -4.26
N PHE A 196 4.45 27.88 -4.49
CA PHE A 196 5.54 27.44 -3.62
C PHE A 196 5.39 27.99 -2.20
N ARG A 197 5.13 29.30 -2.08
CA ARG A 197 5.00 29.97 -0.76
C ARG A 197 3.90 29.38 0.12
N LYS A 198 2.83 28.83 -0.48
CA LYS A 198 1.76 28.15 0.28
C LYS A 198 2.24 26.89 1.00
N HIS A 199 3.23 26.21 0.44
CA HIS A 199 3.75 24.93 0.91
C HIS A 199 5.22 24.98 1.32
N GLU A 200 5.80 26.18 1.40
CA GLU A 200 7.23 26.36 1.69
C GLU A 200 7.65 25.67 2.98
N HIS A 201 6.83 25.76 4.03
CA HIS A 201 7.10 25.15 5.34
C HIS A 201 7.04 23.62 5.32
N GLU A 202 6.37 23.03 4.32
CA GLU A 202 6.27 21.58 4.10
C GLU A 202 7.36 21.06 3.13
N ILE A 203 7.92 21.95 2.29
CA ILE A 203 8.91 21.60 1.28
C ILE A 203 10.32 21.84 1.79
N VAL A 204 10.54 23.01 2.41
CA VAL A 204 11.87 23.41 2.92
C VAL A 204 12.15 22.70 4.23
N GLY A 205 13.25 21.96 4.28
CA GLY A 205 13.64 21.17 5.45
C GLY A 205 13.18 19.72 5.45
N GLU A 206 12.38 19.30 4.45
CA GLU A 206 11.96 17.90 4.30
C GLU A 206 13.11 16.94 3.93
N GLY A 207 14.27 17.48 3.56
CA GLY A 207 15.38 16.70 3.04
C GLY A 207 15.22 16.42 1.53
N GLU A 208 15.59 15.22 1.08
CA GLU A 208 15.49 14.86 -0.33
C GLU A 208 14.03 14.62 -0.73
N ILE A 209 13.52 15.40 -1.68
CA ILE A 209 12.18 15.26 -2.24
C ILE A 209 12.24 14.93 -3.73
N LYS A 210 11.17 14.36 -4.26
CA LYS A 210 11.03 14.07 -5.68
C LYS A 210 10.38 15.25 -6.40
N ILE A 211 11.11 15.86 -7.33
CA ILE A 211 10.67 16.99 -8.16
C ILE A 211 10.39 16.45 -9.55
N MET A 212 9.15 16.55 -10.01
CA MET A 212 8.70 16.00 -11.28
C MET A 212 8.17 17.09 -12.20
N LYS A 213 8.38 16.91 -13.50
CA LYS A 213 7.61 17.63 -14.51
C LYS A 213 6.15 17.22 -14.40
N ARG A 214 5.24 18.18 -14.33
CA ARG A 214 3.83 17.88 -14.44
C ARG A 214 3.50 17.44 -15.86
N ILE A 215 2.80 16.34 -15.98
CA ILE A 215 2.27 15.82 -17.24
C ILE A 215 0.75 15.80 -17.19
N ASP A 216 0.12 16.09 -18.31
CA ASP A 216 -1.32 15.87 -18.47
C ASP A 216 -1.53 14.40 -18.80
N CYS A 217 -2.19 13.69 -17.91
CA CYS A 217 -2.38 12.26 -18.02
C CYS A 217 -3.73 11.83 -17.43
N ARG A 218 -4.20 10.68 -17.88
CA ARG A 218 -5.29 9.97 -17.22
C ARG A 218 -4.71 9.16 -16.07
N GLY A 219 -5.13 9.46 -14.84
CA GLY A 219 -4.75 8.68 -13.66
C GLY A 219 -5.13 7.21 -13.84
N SER A 220 -4.18 6.33 -13.55
CA SER A 220 -4.40 4.90 -13.66
C SER A 220 -3.55 4.15 -12.64
N ALA A 221 -4.07 3.03 -12.16
CA ALA A 221 -3.43 2.16 -11.20
C ALA A 221 -3.44 0.71 -11.68
N ILE A 222 -2.50 -0.08 -11.21
CA ILE A 222 -2.44 -1.52 -11.44
C ILE A 222 -1.91 -2.19 -10.17
N GLU A 223 -2.67 -3.14 -9.66
CA GLU A 223 -2.25 -3.90 -8.49
C GLU A 223 -1.44 -5.12 -8.90
N ALA A 224 -0.47 -5.49 -8.08
CA ALA A 224 0.31 -6.67 -8.27
C ALA A 224 0.66 -7.34 -6.95
N CYS A 225 0.90 -8.65 -7.00
CA CYS A 225 1.36 -9.42 -5.86
C CYS A 225 2.69 -10.10 -6.19
N ALA A 226 3.75 -9.70 -5.49
CA ALA A 226 5.04 -10.37 -5.56
C ALA A 226 5.01 -11.60 -4.64
N THR A 227 5.25 -12.78 -5.20
CA THR A 227 5.26 -14.06 -4.47
C THR A 227 6.59 -14.77 -4.62
N SER A 228 6.82 -15.83 -3.83
CA SER A 228 8.02 -16.67 -4.00
C SER A 228 8.12 -17.31 -5.39
N GLU A 229 7.02 -17.46 -6.10
CA GLU A 229 6.95 -18.16 -7.39
C GLU A 229 6.94 -17.22 -8.60
N GLY A 230 6.64 -15.94 -8.40
CA GLY A 230 6.53 -14.95 -9.48
C GLY A 230 5.66 -13.77 -9.09
N THR A 231 5.55 -12.81 -9.98
CA THR A 231 4.70 -11.65 -9.85
C THR A 231 3.35 -11.90 -10.53
N ILE A 232 2.27 -11.74 -9.78
CA ILE A 232 0.89 -11.75 -10.30
C ILE A 232 0.49 -10.30 -10.55
N VAL A 233 0.00 -10.00 -11.76
CA VAL A 233 -0.40 -8.65 -12.16
C VAL A 233 -1.89 -8.61 -12.41
N GLY A 234 -2.59 -7.69 -11.75
CA GLY A 234 -4.01 -7.43 -11.87
C GLY A 234 -4.40 -6.65 -13.14
N PRO A 235 -5.65 -6.24 -13.26
CA PRO A 235 -6.11 -5.38 -14.36
C PRO A 235 -5.60 -3.95 -14.21
N LEU A 236 -5.42 -3.25 -15.34
CA LEU A 236 -5.21 -1.80 -15.34
C LEU A 236 -6.56 -1.10 -15.05
N MET A 237 -6.55 -0.22 -14.06
CA MET A 237 -7.72 0.52 -13.56
C MET A 237 -7.59 2.01 -13.87
N THR A 238 -8.72 2.70 -14.04
CA THR A 238 -8.75 4.16 -13.97
C THR A 238 -8.74 4.58 -12.52
N GLU A 239 -7.92 5.54 -12.18
CA GLU A 239 -7.84 6.14 -10.86
C GLU A 239 -8.78 7.35 -10.80
N LEU A 240 -9.61 7.42 -9.78
CA LEU A 240 -10.51 8.53 -9.50
C LEU A 240 -9.83 9.44 -8.48
N VAL A 241 -9.45 10.64 -8.91
CA VAL A 241 -8.61 11.55 -8.10
C VAL A 241 -9.19 12.97 -8.12
N GLY A 242 -9.19 13.61 -6.96
CA GLY A 242 -9.49 15.05 -6.83
C GLY A 242 -10.95 15.41 -7.00
N PHE A 243 -11.88 14.51 -6.76
CA PHE A 243 -13.32 14.81 -6.73
C PHE A 243 -13.62 15.65 -5.48
N LYS A 244 -14.01 16.90 -5.68
CA LYS A 244 -14.21 17.89 -4.60
C LYS A 244 -15.27 17.48 -3.58
N GLU A 245 -16.20 16.64 -3.99
CA GLU A 245 -17.27 16.09 -3.16
C GLU A 245 -16.74 15.02 -2.17
N LEU A 246 -15.58 14.45 -2.44
CA LEU A 246 -15.01 13.33 -1.68
C LEU A 246 -13.69 13.69 -0.97
N THR A 247 -12.98 14.71 -1.47
CA THR A 247 -11.69 15.11 -0.89
C THR A 247 -11.42 16.60 -1.08
N PRO A 248 -10.82 17.28 -0.09
CA PRO A 248 -10.36 18.66 -0.24
C PRO A 248 -9.06 18.78 -1.06
N TYR A 249 -8.36 17.68 -1.29
CA TYR A 249 -7.06 17.67 -1.95
C TYR A 249 -7.19 17.42 -3.45
N ARG A 250 -6.52 18.26 -4.25
CA ARG A 250 -6.48 18.12 -5.71
C ARG A 250 -5.92 16.78 -6.18
N GLY A 251 -4.95 16.22 -5.44
CA GLY A 251 -4.38 14.90 -5.68
C GLY A 251 -5.00 13.79 -4.84
N GLY A 252 -6.10 14.06 -4.11
CA GLY A 252 -6.72 13.11 -3.21
C GLY A 252 -7.34 11.94 -3.95
N TRP A 253 -6.96 10.73 -3.57
CA TRP A 253 -7.52 9.51 -4.14
C TRP A 253 -8.97 9.29 -3.66
N CYS A 254 -9.85 8.94 -4.60
CA CYS A 254 -11.29 8.74 -4.35
C CYS A 254 -11.75 7.34 -4.72
N GLY A 255 -10.90 6.51 -5.32
CA GLY A 255 -11.23 5.15 -5.71
C GLY A 255 -10.65 4.73 -7.05
N ASN A 256 -11.00 3.54 -7.48
CA ASN A 256 -10.62 2.98 -8.77
C ASN A 256 -11.83 2.45 -9.53
N GLU A 257 -11.73 2.47 -10.85
CA GLU A 257 -12.75 1.99 -11.75
C GLU A 257 -12.16 0.99 -12.75
N ILE A 258 -12.77 -0.20 -12.85
CA ILE A 258 -12.30 -1.28 -13.72
C ILE A 258 -13.23 -1.42 -14.92
N PHE A 259 -12.83 -0.88 -16.07
CA PHE A 259 -13.49 -1.11 -17.35
C PHE A 259 -12.53 -1.64 -18.38
N SER A 260 -12.87 -2.75 -18.99
CA SER A 260 -12.04 -3.40 -20.02
C SER A 260 -11.78 -2.52 -21.25
N THR A 261 -12.69 -1.58 -21.52
CA THR A 261 -12.63 -0.66 -22.68
C THR A 261 -11.98 0.68 -22.36
N ALA A 262 -11.66 0.97 -21.08
CA ALA A 262 -11.09 2.25 -20.67
C ALA A 262 -9.70 2.52 -21.30
N PHE A 263 -8.95 1.45 -21.59
CA PHE A 263 -7.63 1.49 -22.19
C PHE A 263 -7.51 0.55 -23.37
N SER A 264 -6.73 0.96 -24.39
CA SER A 264 -6.48 0.09 -25.54
C SER A 264 -5.75 -1.20 -25.13
N PRO A 265 -5.89 -2.30 -25.87
CA PRO A 265 -5.15 -3.55 -25.60
C PRO A 265 -3.63 -3.34 -25.51
N LYS A 266 -3.07 -2.47 -26.35
CA LYS A 266 -1.64 -2.12 -26.35
C LYS A 266 -1.22 -1.47 -25.02
N VAL A 267 -1.99 -0.49 -24.52
CA VAL A 267 -1.70 0.19 -23.25
C VAL A 267 -1.81 -0.78 -22.07
N ARG A 268 -2.84 -1.62 -22.06
CA ARG A 268 -2.99 -2.65 -21.01
C ARG A 268 -1.82 -3.63 -20.97
N GLN A 269 -1.38 -4.09 -22.13
CA GLN A 269 -0.23 -5.00 -22.23
C GLN A 269 1.06 -4.32 -21.78
N GLN A 270 1.30 -3.10 -22.22
CA GLN A 270 2.48 -2.32 -21.81
C GLN A 270 2.51 -2.09 -20.28
N ALA A 271 1.39 -1.68 -19.68
CA ALA A 271 1.28 -1.51 -18.24
C ALA A 271 1.55 -2.81 -17.48
N ARG A 272 0.98 -3.93 -17.96
CA ARG A 272 1.22 -5.26 -17.39
C ARG A 272 2.70 -5.65 -17.44
N ASP A 273 3.36 -5.45 -18.58
CA ASP A 273 4.77 -5.81 -18.77
C ASP A 273 5.70 -4.98 -17.86
N LEU A 274 5.42 -3.68 -17.73
CA LEU A 274 6.16 -2.79 -16.83
C LEU A 274 5.95 -3.16 -15.37
N THR A 275 4.71 -3.44 -14.97
CA THR A 275 4.38 -3.88 -13.61
C THR A 275 5.03 -5.23 -13.29
N PHE A 276 5.03 -6.16 -14.23
CA PHE A 276 5.72 -7.44 -14.06
C PHE A 276 7.23 -7.25 -13.85
N LYS A 277 7.89 -6.42 -14.67
CA LYS A 277 9.31 -6.10 -14.51
C LYS A 277 9.62 -5.50 -13.15
N PHE A 278 8.79 -4.57 -12.70
CA PHE A 278 8.91 -3.95 -11.39
C PHE A 278 8.76 -4.97 -10.26
N GLY A 279 7.72 -5.80 -10.31
CA GLY A 279 7.48 -6.85 -9.34
C GLY A 279 8.62 -7.89 -9.27
N GLU A 280 9.19 -8.29 -10.41
CA GLU A 280 10.35 -9.18 -10.43
C GLU A 280 11.61 -8.51 -9.84
N GLN A 281 11.77 -7.19 -9.97
CA GLN A 281 12.84 -6.48 -9.29
C GLN A 281 12.61 -6.43 -7.78
N LEU A 282 11.38 -6.15 -7.33
CA LEU A 282 11.02 -6.20 -5.90
C LEU A 282 11.32 -7.58 -5.30
N ARG A 283 11.02 -8.65 -6.02
CA ARG A 283 11.33 -10.02 -5.57
C ARG A 283 12.83 -10.24 -5.37
N LYS A 284 13.68 -9.66 -6.23
CA LYS A 284 15.16 -9.69 -6.06
C LYS A 284 15.61 -8.93 -4.81
N GLU A 285 14.92 -7.86 -4.44
CA GLU A 285 15.16 -7.13 -3.19
C GLU A 285 14.62 -7.88 -1.95
N GLY A 286 13.92 -9.01 -2.14
CA GLY A 286 13.37 -9.84 -1.06
C GLY A 286 11.91 -9.59 -0.74
N TYR A 287 11.23 -8.70 -1.46
CA TYR A 287 9.80 -8.40 -1.32
C TYR A 287 8.96 -9.55 -1.89
N ARG A 288 8.46 -10.44 -1.02
CA ARG A 288 7.72 -11.66 -1.44
C ARG A 288 7.02 -12.35 -0.26
#